data_b610e5f87f41fac4c643ffc69cc6805a
#
_entry.id   b610e5f87f41fac4c643ffc69cc6805a
#
_cell.length_a   1.000
_cell.length_b   1.000
_cell.length_c   1.000
_cell.angle_alpha   90.00
_cell.angle_beta   90.00
_cell.angle_gamma   90.00
#
_symmetry.space_group_name_H-M   'P 1'
#
loop_
_entity.id
_entity.type
_entity.pdbx_description
1 polymer ?
#
loop_
_entity_poly.entity_id
_entity_poly.type
_entity_poly.pdbx_seq_one_letter_code
_entity_poly.pdbx_strand_id
1 'polypeptide(L)'
;MVLFAILSTTTVNAQTCSHGFDWSRLIAAMIHIESKGQNNARNGKSLGVLQITPSAVAECNNILKKKKIKKRYTLEDRRDPQKSKEIFIHLQEHFNPEHSFEKATKCWNHGFYVKNIKSLPNTYYHKVMKQMSKM
;
A
#
# COMPACT_ATOMS: atom_id res chain seq x y z
N MET A 1 -22.00 58.25 7.72
CA MET A 1 -21.27 57.18 8.37
C MET A 1 -21.67 55.84 7.72
N VAL A 2 -20.84 55.38 6.81
CA VAL A 2 -21.14 54.17 6.02
C VAL A 2 -20.39 53.00 6.62
N LEU A 3 -21.14 51.99 7.11
CA LEU A 3 -20.60 50.78 7.73
C LEU A 3 -20.27 49.81 6.61
N PHE A 4 -18.98 49.57 6.32
CA PHE A 4 -18.53 48.51 5.46
C PHE A 4 -18.50 47.18 6.24
N ALA A 5 -19.46 46.33 5.97
CA ALA A 5 -19.42 44.93 6.42
C ALA A 5 -18.43 44.15 5.55
N ILE A 6 -17.31 43.75 6.13
CA ILE A 6 -16.36 42.83 5.49
C ILE A 6 -16.91 41.43 5.62
N LEU A 7 -17.48 40.91 4.52
CA LEU A 7 -17.79 39.47 4.42
C LEU A 7 -16.48 38.70 4.22
N SER A 8 -16.04 38.06 5.30
CA SER A 8 -14.96 37.08 5.23
C SER A 8 -15.52 35.80 4.60
N THR A 9 -15.26 35.61 3.32
CA THR A 9 -15.51 34.31 2.65
C THR A 9 -14.44 33.32 3.08
N THR A 10 -14.74 32.46 4.04
CA THR A 10 -13.95 31.28 4.29
C THR A 10 -14.13 30.30 3.13
N THR A 11 -13.16 30.26 2.23
CA THR A 11 -13.06 29.20 1.24
C THR A 11 -12.74 27.89 1.97
N VAL A 12 -13.76 27.09 2.20
CA VAL A 12 -13.58 25.69 2.61
C VAL A 12 -12.95 24.99 1.40
N ASN A 13 -11.65 24.75 1.47
CA ASN A 13 -10.98 23.85 0.53
C ASN A 13 -11.57 22.45 0.76
N ALA A 14 -12.53 22.10 -0.07
CA ALA A 14 -12.97 20.72 -0.18
C ALA A 14 -11.82 19.93 -0.81
N GLN A 15 -10.95 19.38 0.05
CA GLN A 15 -10.04 18.33 -0.33
C GLN A 15 -10.92 17.19 -0.82
N THR A 16 -11.04 17.06 -2.15
CA THR A 16 -11.61 15.87 -2.77
C THR A 16 -10.69 14.69 -2.41
N CYS A 17 -11.00 14.04 -1.32
CA CYS A 17 -10.48 12.71 -1.06
C CYS A 17 -10.97 11.85 -2.22
N SER A 18 -10.09 11.55 -3.17
CA SER A 18 -10.31 10.43 -4.06
C SER A 18 -10.43 9.21 -3.15
N HIS A 19 -11.65 8.72 -2.96
CA HIS A 19 -11.91 7.54 -2.15
C HIS A 19 -11.41 6.34 -2.95
N GLY A 20 -10.08 6.10 -2.87
CA GLY A 20 -9.48 4.85 -3.30
C GLY A 20 -10.05 3.70 -2.46
N PHE A 21 -9.85 2.48 -2.93
CA PHE A 21 -10.24 1.28 -2.18
C PHE A 21 -9.54 1.25 -0.81
N ASP A 22 -10.28 0.92 0.25
CA ASP A 22 -9.75 0.84 1.61
C ASP A 22 -9.00 -0.48 1.85
N TRP A 23 -7.68 -0.41 1.76
CA TRP A 23 -6.76 -1.52 2.04
C TRP A 23 -6.37 -1.65 3.51
N SER A 24 -6.81 -0.76 4.39
CA SER A 24 -6.26 -0.61 5.76
C SER A 24 -6.32 -1.90 6.57
N ARG A 25 -7.44 -2.61 6.52
CA ARG A 25 -7.63 -3.86 7.26
C ARG A 25 -6.74 -5.00 6.73
N LEU A 26 -6.63 -5.12 5.41
CA LEU A 26 -5.72 -6.10 4.80
C LEU A 26 -4.26 -5.80 5.15
N ILE A 27 -3.85 -4.54 5.00
CA ILE A 27 -2.49 -4.08 5.33
C ILE A 27 -2.16 -4.36 6.79
N ALA A 28 -3.07 -4.07 7.73
CA ALA A 28 -2.85 -4.33 9.15
C ALA A 28 -2.62 -5.83 9.44
N ALA A 29 -3.41 -6.71 8.82
CA ALA A 29 -3.23 -8.15 8.94
C ALA A 29 -1.89 -8.62 8.35
N MET A 30 -1.52 -8.10 7.18
CA MET A 30 -0.24 -8.42 6.53
C MET A 30 0.95 -7.95 7.39
N ILE A 31 0.90 -6.75 7.94
CA ILE A 31 1.93 -6.23 8.85
C ILE A 31 2.12 -7.15 10.06
N HIS A 32 1.03 -7.61 10.66
CA HIS A 32 1.10 -8.54 11.77
C HIS A 32 1.84 -9.84 11.41
N ILE A 33 1.56 -10.40 10.23
CA ILE A 33 2.16 -11.64 9.76
C ILE A 33 3.61 -11.45 9.32
N GLU A 34 3.90 -10.36 8.60
CA GLU A 34 5.23 -10.13 8.00
C GLU A 34 6.28 -9.70 9.02
N SER A 35 5.91 -8.88 9.99
CA SER A 35 6.87 -8.20 10.86
C SER A 35 6.47 -8.08 12.32
N LYS A 36 5.23 -8.43 12.69
CA LYS A 36 4.63 -8.10 13.99
C LYS A 36 4.70 -6.59 14.29
N GLY A 37 4.67 -5.76 13.26
CA GLY A 37 4.73 -4.30 13.37
C GLY A 37 6.13 -3.72 13.59
N GLN A 38 7.20 -4.50 13.40
CA GLN A 38 8.57 -4.03 13.60
C GLN A 38 9.09 -3.29 12.35
N ASN A 39 9.41 -2.01 12.50
CA ASN A 39 9.83 -1.13 11.40
C ASN A 39 11.15 -1.57 10.73
N ASN A 40 12.02 -2.22 11.46
CA ASN A 40 13.34 -2.66 11.01
C ASN A 40 13.42 -4.18 10.79
N ALA A 41 12.29 -4.88 10.78
CA ALA A 41 12.26 -6.31 10.51
C ALA A 41 12.94 -6.61 9.16
N ARG A 42 13.85 -7.58 9.15
CA ARG A 42 14.60 -7.96 7.95
C ARG A 42 14.58 -9.47 7.78
N ASN A 43 14.29 -9.91 6.57
CA ASN A 43 14.42 -11.30 6.16
C ASN A 43 15.03 -11.32 4.75
N GLY A 44 16.32 -11.65 4.66
CA GLY A 44 17.06 -11.56 3.40
C GLY A 44 17.03 -10.14 2.82
N LYS A 45 16.47 -9.99 1.64
CA LYS A 45 16.31 -8.69 0.95
C LYS A 45 15.07 -7.92 1.38
N SER A 46 14.15 -8.55 2.09
CA SER A 46 12.91 -7.95 2.57
C SER A 46 13.14 -7.10 3.81
N LEU A 47 12.50 -5.94 3.88
CA LEU A 47 12.70 -4.98 4.96
C LEU A 47 11.39 -4.26 5.34
N GLY A 48 11.26 -4.00 6.64
CA GLY A 48 10.21 -3.16 7.19
C GLY A 48 8.92 -3.90 7.50
N VAL A 49 7.88 -3.15 7.86
CA VAL A 49 6.61 -3.71 8.37
C VAL A 49 5.90 -4.62 7.35
N LEU A 50 6.04 -4.34 6.06
CA LEU A 50 5.46 -5.13 4.96
C LEU A 50 6.46 -6.03 4.24
N GLN A 51 7.69 -6.13 4.74
CA GLN A 51 8.75 -6.96 4.15
C GLN A 51 8.94 -6.70 2.65
N ILE A 52 9.09 -5.42 2.29
CA ILE A 52 9.24 -4.96 0.91
C ILE A 52 10.63 -5.30 0.39
N THR A 53 10.71 -5.84 -0.83
CA THR A 53 11.96 -6.11 -1.53
C THR A 53 12.46 -4.89 -2.31
N PRO A 54 13.77 -4.79 -2.63
CA PRO A 54 14.27 -3.75 -3.52
C PRO A 54 13.60 -3.73 -4.89
N SER A 55 13.25 -4.89 -5.44
CA SER A 55 12.55 -4.98 -6.72
C SER A 55 11.14 -4.40 -6.65
N ALA A 56 10.44 -4.56 -5.54
CA ALA A 56 9.11 -3.95 -5.34
C ALA A 56 9.20 -2.41 -5.30
N VAL A 57 10.23 -1.85 -4.66
CA VAL A 57 10.47 -0.40 -4.67
C VAL A 57 10.74 0.10 -6.09
N ALA A 58 11.60 -0.60 -6.83
CA ALA A 58 11.91 -0.26 -8.22
C ALA A 58 10.66 -0.30 -9.11
N GLU A 59 9.82 -1.32 -8.97
CA GLU A 59 8.57 -1.46 -9.71
C GLU A 59 7.58 -0.33 -9.37
N CYS A 60 7.43 0.00 -8.09
CA CYS A 60 6.62 1.14 -7.67
C CYS A 60 7.10 2.44 -8.32
N ASN A 61 8.39 2.71 -8.31
CA ASN A 61 8.97 3.89 -8.95
C ASN A 61 8.77 3.91 -10.47
N ASN A 62 8.85 2.75 -11.13
CA ASN A 62 8.56 2.63 -12.57
C ASN A 62 7.09 2.96 -12.88
N ILE A 63 6.17 2.49 -12.06
CA ILE A 63 4.73 2.80 -12.19
C ILE A 63 4.51 4.31 -12.02
N LEU A 64 5.09 4.92 -10.99
CA LEU A 64 4.98 6.35 -10.75
C LEU A 64 5.53 7.17 -11.92
N LYS A 65 6.68 6.76 -12.48
CA LYS A 65 7.28 7.40 -13.65
C LYS A 65 6.36 7.34 -14.87
N LYS A 66 5.78 6.18 -15.16
CA LYS A 66 4.83 5.99 -16.27
C LYS A 66 3.59 6.84 -16.12
N LYS A 67 3.11 7.03 -14.88
CA LYS A 67 1.98 7.91 -14.55
C LYS A 67 2.35 9.39 -14.49
N LYS A 68 3.61 9.76 -14.75
CA LYS A 68 4.14 11.14 -14.65
C LYS A 68 3.99 11.75 -13.25
N ILE A 69 4.04 10.92 -12.22
CA ILE A 69 4.06 11.32 -10.81
C ILE A 69 5.53 11.50 -10.40
N LYS A 70 5.87 12.66 -9.82
CA LYS A 70 7.27 13.00 -9.49
C LYS A 70 7.81 12.24 -8.27
N LYS A 71 6.95 11.79 -7.36
CA LYS A 71 7.35 11.07 -6.15
C LYS A 71 8.16 9.82 -6.48
N ARG A 72 9.21 9.58 -5.69
CA ARG A 72 10.05 8.37 -5.74
C ARG A 72 10.32 7.88 -4.34
N TYR A 73 10.37 6.55 -4.18
CA TYR A 73 10.73 5.91 -2.92
C TYR A 73 12.17 5.42 -2.98
N THR A 74 12.87 5.52 -1.85
CA THR A 74 14.21 4.97 -1.65
C THR A 74 14.13 3.61 -0.98
N LEU A 75 15.24 2.86 -0.96
CA LEU A 75 15.31 1.58 -0.25
C LEU A 75 15.15 1.75 1.26
N GLU A 76 15.61 2.88 1.83
CA GLU A 76 15.44 3.20 3.25
C GLU A 76 13.98 3.51 3.63
N ASP A 77 13.17 3.99 2.70
CA ASP A 77 11.74 4.26 2.92
C ASP A 77 10.95 3.03 3.36
N ARG A 78 11.46 1.83 3.12
CA ARG A 78 10.88 0.57 3.60
C ARG A 78 10.85 0.45 5.13
N ARG A 79 11.64 1.24 5.84
CA ARG A 79 11.64 1.32 7.32
C ARG A 79 10.54 2.23 7.86
N ASP A 80 9.99 3.08 7.02
CA ASP A 80 8.89 3.96 7.36
C ASP A 80 7.56 3.24 7.11
N PRO A 81 6.74 3.00 8.13
CA PRO A 81 5.47 2.27 7.97
C PRO A 81 4.50 2.95 7.03
N GLN A 82 4.44 4.29 7.04
CA GLN A 82 3.54 5.04 6.17
C GLN A 82 3.97 4.92 4.71
N LYS A 83 5.26 5.08 4.42
CA LYS A 83 5.78 4.92 3.05
C LYS A 83 5.67 3.47 2.56
N SER A 84 5.83 2.49 3.43
CA SER A 84 5.59 1.09 3.10
C SER A 84 4.14 0.84 2.67
N LYS A 85 3.17 1.42 3.36
CA LYS A 85 1.75 1.35 2.98
C LYS A 85 1.47 2.03 1.64
N GLU A 86 2.07 3.18 1.40
CA GLU A 86 1.95 3.90 0.12
C GLU A 86 2.48 3.06 -1.05
N ILE A 87 3.66 2.45 -0.89
CA ILE A 87 4.25 1.54 -1.90
C ILE A 87 3.28 0.38 -2.18
N PHE A 88 2.73 -0.25 -1.13
CA PHE A 88 1.73 -1.31 -1.27
C PHE A 88 0.53 -0.84 -2.10
N ILE A 89 -0.04 0.31 -1.76
CA ILE A 89 -1.22 0.84 -2.44
C ILE A 89 -0.93 1.11 -3.92
N HIS A 90 0.19 1.75 -4.25
CA HIS A 90 0.57 1.99 -5.65
C HIS A 90 0.70 0.71 -6.46
N LEU A 91 1.29 -0.32 -5.87
CA LEU A 91 1.42 -1.63 -6.53
C LEU A 91 0.05 -2.30 -6.72
N GLN A 92 -0.82 -2.26 -5.71
CA GLN A 92 -2.16 -2.83 -5.81
C GLN A 92 -3.04 -2.10 -6.83
N GLU A 93 -3.05 -0.78 -6.84
CA GLU A 93 -3.81 0.00 -7.83
C GLU A 93 -3.41 -0.31 -9.26
N HIS A 94 -2.14 -0.60 -9.50
CA HIS A 94 -1.65 -0.94 -10.83
C HIS A 94 -1.94 -2.38 -11.23
N PHE A 95 -1.62 -3.35 -10.35
CA PHE A 95 -1.67 -4.78 -10.69
C PHE A 95 -2.98 -5.46 -10.30
N ASN A 96 -3.78 -4.85 -9.42
CA ASN A 96 -4.96 -5.47 -8.84
C ASN A 96 -6.15 -4.49 -8.80
N PRO A 97 -6.54 -3.94 -9.96
CA PRO A 97 -7.65 -2.96 -10.03
C PRO A 97 -9.00 -3.56 -9.62
N GLU A 98 -9.14 -4.87 -9.63
CA GLU A 98 -10.31 -5.61 -9.14
C GLU A 98 -10.38 -5.68 -7.61
N HIS A 99 -9.36 -5.23 -6.88
CA HIS A 99 -9.28 -5.22 -5.41
C HIS A 99 -9.44 -6.61 -4.76
N SER A 100 -8.94 -7.65 -5.42
CA SER A 100 -8.97 -9.02 -4.91
C SER A 100 -7.96 -9.22 -3.78
N PHE A 101 -8.41 -9.64 -2.59
CA PHE A 101 -7.53 -9.95 -1.46
C PHE A 101 -6.69 -11.22 -1.73
N GLU A 102 -7.25 -12.18 -2.44
CA GLU A 102 -6.51 -13.36 -2.87
C GLU A 102 -5.33 -12.96 -3.76
N LYS A 103 -5.58 -12.13 -4.78
CA LYS A 103 -4.53 -11.65 -5.68
C LYS A 103 -3.51 -10.78 -4.95
N ALA A 104 -3.98 -9.86 -4.10
CA ALA A 104 -3.08 -8.99 -3.32
C ALA A 104 -2.08 -9.79 -2.49
N THR A 105 -2.55 -10.79 -1.76
CA THR A 105 -1.71 -11.60 -0.86
C THR A 105 -0.81 -12.57 -1.62
N LYS A 106 -1.34 -13.27 -2.61
CA LYS A 106 -0.57 -14.22 -3.42
C LYS A 106 0.52 -13.54 -4.23
N CYS A 107 0.22 -12.42 -4.88
CA CYS A 107 1.21 -11.65 -5.63
C CYS A 107 2.23 -10.97 -4.71
N TRP A 108 1.84 -10.57 -3.51
CA TRP A 108 2.80 -10.04 -2.53
C TRP A 108 3.88 -11.04 -2.18
N ASN A 109 3.49 -12.29 -2.02
CA ASN A 109 4.39 -13.38 -1.65
C ASN A 109 5.16 -13.99 -2.84
N HIS A 110 4.59 -13.98 -4.05
CA HIS A 110 5.13 -14.69 -5.23
C HIS A 110 5.51 -13.78 -6.40
N GLY A 111 5.25 -12.47 -6.33
CA GLY A 111 5.48 -11.50 -7.39
C GLY A 111 4.24 -11.17 -8.23
N PHE A 112 4.25 -10.00 -8.85
CA PHE A 112 3.07 -9.44 -9.53
C PHE A 112 2.88 -9.94 -10.97
N TYR A 113 3.88 -10.60 -11.56
CA TYR A 113 3.83 -11.05 -12.94
C TYR A 113 3.38 -12.51 -13.11
N VAL A 114 2.75 -13.08 -12.08
CA VAL A 114 2.19 -14.42 -12.13
C VAL A 114 0.94 -14.44 -13.00
N LYS A 115 0.93 -15.23 -14.05
CA LYS A 115 -0.20 -15.33 -15.01
C LYS A 115 -1.45 -15.98 -14.42
N ASN A 116 -1.26 -16.99 -13.58
CA ASN A 116 -2.36 -17.74 -12.98
C ASN A 116 -2.22 -17.81 -11.46
N ILE A 117 -2.88 -16.90 -10.76
CA ILE A 117 -2.86 -16.84 -9.30
C ILE A 117 -3.54 -18.06 -8.65
N LYS A 118 -4.45 -18.73 -9.36
CA LYS A 118 -5.13 -19.93 -8.83
C LYS A 118 -4.18 -21.13 -8.67
N SER A 119 -3.08 -21.16 -9.43
CA SER A 119 -2.05 -22.20 -9.29
C SER A 119 -1.11 -21.99 -8.11
N LEU A 120 -1.11 -20.78 -7.50
CA LEU A 120 -0.26 -20.46 -6.37
C LEU A 120 -0.82 -21.04 -5.06
N PRO A 121 0.08 -21.39 -4.10
CA PRO A 121 -0.35 -21.88 -2.79
C PRO A 121 -1.27 -20.89 -2.07
N ASN A 122 -2.27 -21.41 -1.36
CA ASN A 122 -3.22 -20.62 -0.58
C ASN A 122 -2.73 -20.31 0.85
N THR A 123 -1.61 -20.86 1.27
CA THR A 123 -1.14 -20.82 2.67
C THR A 123 -1.04 -19.41 3.21
N TYR A 124 -0.36 -18.52 2.51
CA TYR A 124 -0.20 -17.13 2.93
C TYR A 124 -1.55 -16.38 2.90
N TYR A 125 -2.33 -16.53 1.82
CA TYR A 125 -3.65 -15.94 1.70
C TYR A 125 -4.56 -16.35 2.88
N HIS A 126 -4.66 -17.64 3.18
CA HIS A 126 -5.47 -18.13 4.30
C HIS A 126 -4.98 -17.61 5.65
N LYS A 127 -3.66 -17.50 5.83
CA LYS A 127 -3.07 -16.94 7.04
C LYS A 127 -3.47 -15.47 7.25
N VAL A 128 -3.45 -14.67 6.20
CA VAL A 128 -3.88 -13.27 6.22
C VAL A 128 -5.38 -13.17 6.50
N MET A 129 -6.21 -13.96 5.82
CA MET A 129 -7.67 -13.95 6.04
C MET A 129 -8.02 -14.37 7.48
N LYS A 130 -7.34 -15.37 8.02
CA LYS A 130 -7.49 -15.78 9.42
C LYS A 130 -7.13 -14.64 10.39
N GLN A 131 -6.04 -13.93 10.13
CA GLN A 131 -5.65 -12.78 10.94
C GLN A 131 -6.69 -11.65 10.86
N MET A 132 -7.21 -11.35 9.67
CA MET A 132 -8.27 -10.36 9.51
C MET A 132 -9.53 -10.71 10.28
N SER A 133 -9.88 -11.99 10.39
CA SER A 133 -11.08 -12.43 11.14
C SER A 133 -10.97 -12.22 12.66
N LYS A 134 -9.76 -12.01 13.18
CA LYS A 134 -9.47 -11.77 14.60
C LYS A 134 -9.42 -10.29 14.97
N MET A 135 -9.52 -9.41 14.00
CA MET A 135 -9.34 -7.96 14.18
C MET A 135 -10.69 -7.20 14.30
#